data_8f69490f4660a2a9d0778d773c09ce65
#
_entry.id   8f69490f4660a2a9d0778d773c09ce65
#
_cell.length_a   1.000
_cell.length_b   1.000
_cell.length_c   1.000
_cell.angle_alpha   90.00
_cell.angle_beta   90.00
_cell.angle_gamma   90.00
#
_symmetry.space_group_name_H-M   'P 1'
#
loop_
_entity.id
_entity.type
_entity.pdbx_description
1 polymer ?
#
loop_
_entity_poly.entity_id
_entity_poly.type
_entity_poly.pdbx_seq_one_letter_code
_entity_poly.pdbx_strand_id
1 'polypeptide(L)'
;MPKQSSHQEDAGVTVGELIRPARPAMIATGLLTALGALLSIVPFEAMRNLAAIWLGETSPQGWRGSPWTWAAIAVGALFASQALYLAGLGITHLAEARLRHHLRERVVDAISSLPLGRVAQIPHGTIRKMVCDDTTSIHTLVAHVPGDATNAVVMAAAGTAYLLWTDWRLACALVGLWVLALGAMLLTLSGLSGITERFGAAQTALAAATVEMLEGIKEIKGFQATDASRTRFSQARTEFSSLSYEWVSRSGKAISAMTAVLRPSTVFTTVAVLAVLFTSQGWTPLSATLPFFLVALGLPEGLMTLIGLMQHMYESRMAAQVTADLLSQPPMPEGTHGDGEGPAPGRVDVEDVTFSYEAGSPVLHGLSFTAEPGTVTALVGPS
;
A
#
# COMPACT_ATOMS: atom_id res chain seq x y z
N MET A 1 16.99 -46.33 19.53
CA MET A 1 16.97 -45.23 18.59
C MET A 1 15.53 -44.80 18.40
N PRO A 2 15.06 -43.67 18.97
CA PRO A 2 13.77 -43.09 18.66
C PRO A 2 13.88 -42.25 17.38
N LYS A 3 12.92 -42.43 16.49
CA LYS A 3 12.76 -41.67 15.26
C LYS A 3 12.59 -40.18 15.60
N GLN A 4 13.47 -39.36 15.08
CA GLN A 4 13.25 -37.92 14.99
C GLN A 4 11.97 -37.68 14.17
N SER A 5 10.90 -37.24 14.83
CA SER A 5 9.74 -36.67 14.20
C SER A 5 10.22 -35.39 13.49
N SER A 6 10.11 -35.40 12.17
CA SER A 6 10.27 -34.24 11.32
C SER A 6 9.40 -33.10 11.86
N HIS A 7 10.03 -32.06 12.39
CA HIS A 7 9.36 -30.76 12.56
C HIS A 7 8.84 -30.36 11.17
N GLN A 8 7.54 -30.48 10.96
CA GLN A 8 6.85 -29.69 9.97
C GLN A 8 7.12 -28.23 10.41
N GLU A 9 7.89 -27.53 9.61
CA GLU A 9 7.93 -26.06 9.66
C GLU A 9 6.48 -25.59 9.54
N ASP A 10 5.89 -25.15 10.65
CA ASP A 10 4.62 -24.44 10.66
C ASP A 10 4.82 -23.19 9.80
N ALA A 11 4.37 -23.28 8.56
CA ALA A 11 4.40 -22.17 7.64
C ALA A 11 3.49 -21.08 8.24
N GLY A 12 4.12 -20.05 8.81
CA GLY A 12 3.43 -18.93 9.45
C GLY A 12 2.39 -18.31 8.52
N VAL A 13 1.38 -17.65 9.08
CA VAL A 13 0.31 -16.99 8.32
C VAL A 13 0.91 -16.00 7.34
N THR A 14 0.58 -16.11 6.07
CA THR A 14 1.08 -15.21 5.03
C THR A 14 0.11 -14.06 4.75
N VAL A 15 0.63 -12.93 4.25
CA VAL A 15 -0.24 -11.80 3.80
C VAL A 15 -1.28 -12.29 2.78
N GLY A 16 -0.91 -13.23 1.91
CA GLY A 16 -1.83 -13.82 0.94
C GLY A 16 -2.99 -14.59 1.58
N GLU A 17 -2.77 -15.24 2.71
CA GLU A 17 -3.82 -15.92 3.48
C GLU A 17 -4.72 -14.94 4.21
N LEU A 18 -4.16 -13.84 4.75
CA LEU A 18 -4.96 -12.79 5.38
C LEU A 18 -5.99 -12.20 4.44
N ILE A 19 -5.62 -11.91 3.18
CA ILE A 19 -6.51 -11.30 2.19
C ILE A 19 -7.33 -12.33 1.39
N ARG A 20 -7.12 -13.65 1.61
CA ARG A 20 -7.79 -14.72 0.86
C ARG A 20 -9.33 -14.60 0.82
N PRO A 21 -10.01 -14.23 1.91
CA PRO A 21 -11.47 -14.06 1.89
C PRO A 21 -11.94 -12.93 0.95
N ALA A 22 -11.13 -11.90 0.72
CA ALA A 22 -11.45 -10.79 -0.15
C ALA A 22 -11.08 -11.01 -1.64
N ARG A 23 -10.29 -12.04 -1.96
CA ARG A 23 -9.83 -12.31 -3.35
C ARG A 23 -10.93 -12.35 -4.41
N PRO A 24 -12.08 -13.01 -4.18
CA PRO A 24 -13.16 -13.01 -5.19
C PRO A 24 -13.68 -11.61 -5.49
N ALA A 25 -13.83 -10.77 -4.45
CA ALA A 25 -14.24 -9.38 -4.61
C ALA A 25 -13.17 -8.55 -5.36
N MET A 26 -11.89 -8.76 -5.05
CA MET A 26 -10.77 -8.10 -5.72
C MET A 26 -10.73 -8.46 -7.22
N ILE A 27 -10.93 -9.73 -7.57
CA ILE A 27 -10.98 -10.19 -8.98
C ILE A 27 -12.20 -9.60 -9.69
N ALA A 28 -13.39 -9.64 -9.07
CA ALA A 28 -14.60 -9.07 -9.64
C ALA A 28 -14.45 -7.55 -9.91
N THR A 29 -13.87 -6.82 -8.96
CA THR A 29 -13.54 -5.40 -9.13
C THR A 29 -12.55 -5.17 -10.27
N GLY A 30 -11.47 -5.95 -10.35
CA GLY A 30 -10.53 -5.88 -11.45
C GLY A 30 -11.22 -6.08 -12.82
N LEU A 31 -12.10 -7.05 -12.95
CA LEU A 31 -12.84 -7.29 -14.19
C LEU A 31 -13.80 -6.15 -14.53
N LEU A 32 -14.56 -5.64 -13.55
CA LEU A 32 -15.48 -4.53 -13.76
C LEU A 32 -14.75 -3.25 -14.14
N THR A 33 -13.67 -2.92 -13.44
CA THR A 33 -12.87 -1.72 -13.72
C THR A 33 -12.12 -1.84 -15.04
N ALA A 34 -11.64 -3.04 -15.42
CA ALA A 34 -11.06 -3.27 -16.74
C ALA A 34 -12.07 -3.02 -17.87
N LEU A 35 -13.30 -3.55 -17.72
CA LEU A 35 -14.37 -3.31 -18.68
C LEU A 35 -14.75 -1.81 -18.73
N GLY A 36 -14.84 -1.16 -17.56
CA GLY A 36 -15.07 0.28 -17.46
C GLY A 36 -14.00 1.10 -18.17
N ALA A 37 -12.72 0.76 -17.95
CA ALA A 37 -11.58 1.41 -18.60
C ALA A 37 -11.59 1.23 -20.13
N LEU A 38 -11.92 0.03 -20.62
CA LEU A 38 -12.09 -0.19 -22.07
C LEU A 38 -13.24 0.66 -22.63
N LEU A 39 -14.37 0.70 -21.93
CA LEU A 39 -15.54 1.46 -22.37
C LEU A 39 -15.28 2.98 -22.35
N SER A 40 -14.39 3.46 -21.49
CA SER A 40 -14.01 4.88 -21.42
C SER A 40 -13.25 5.38 -22.66
N ILE A 41 -12.81 4.50 -23.58
CA ILE A 41 -12.23 4.87 -24.87
C ILE A 41 -13.32 5.30 -25.86
N VAL A 42 -14.53 4.75 -25.75
CA VAL A 42 -15.63 5.01 -26.70
C VAL A 42 -16.01 6.48 -26.84
N PRO A 43 -16.09 7.30 -25.77
CA PRO A 43 -16.30 8.73 -25.89
C PRO A 43 -15.27 9.45 -26.78
N PHE A 44 -14.00 9.03 -26.76
CA PHE A 44 -12.95 9.66 -27.57
C PHE A 44 -13.14 9.36 -29.06
N GLU A 45 -13.53 8.13 -29.40
CA GLU A 45 -13.88 7.76 -30.78
C GLU A 45 -15.17 8.46 -31.23
N ALA A 46 -16.16 8.59 -30.36
CA ALA A 46 -17.38 9.35 -30.68
C ALA A 46 -17.05 10.83 -30.97
N MET A 47 -16.18 11.45 -30.19
CA MET A 47 -15.75 12.84 -30.43
C MET A 47 -14.97 13.00 -31.75
N ARG A 48 -14.12 12.02 -32.10
CA ARG A 48 -13.43 11.98 -33.37
C ARG A 48 -14.42 11.96 -34.54
N ASN A 49 -15.45 11.09 -34.46
CA ASN A 49 -16.46 10.98 -35.52
C ASN A 49 -17.34 12.23 -35.57
N LEU A 50 -17.70 12.85 -34.46
CA LEU A 50 -18.37 14.15 -34.44
C LEU A 50 -17.57 15.23 -35.13
N ALA A 51 -16.27 15.32 -34.84
CA ALA A 51 -15.38 16.29 -35.49
C ALA A 51 -15.28 16.04 -36.98
N ALA A 52 -15.13 14.78 -37.41
CA ALA A 52 -15.08 14.45 -38.85
C ALA A 52 -16.35 14.88 -39.59
N ILE A 53 -17.54 14.68 -38.97
CA ILE A 53 -18.81 15.14 -39.53
C ILE A 53 -18.83 16.66 -39.67
N TRP A 54 -18.40 17.42 -38.64
CA TRP A 54 -18.43 18.88 -38.67
C TRP A 54 -17.39 19.49 -39.60
N LEU A 55 -16.25 18.82 -39.78
CA LEU A 55 -15.18 19.25 -40.71
C LEU A 55 -15.42 18.82 -42.16
N GLY A 56 -16.49 18.05 -42.43
CA GLY A 56 -16.76 17.50 -43.76
C GLY A 56 -15.73 16.44 -44.20
N GLU A 57 -14.99 15.85 -43.26
CA GLU A 57 -14.04 14.77 -43.53
C GLU A 57 -14.79 13.46 -43.75
N THR A 58 -14.27 12.58 -44.61
CA THR A 58 -14.80 11.23 -44.77
C THR A 58 -14.45 10.38 -43.54
N SER A 59 -15.47 9.94 -42.80
CA SER A 59 -15.24 9.00 -41.68
C SER A 59 -14.51 7.77 -42.20
N PRO A 60 -13.40 7.35 -41.55
CA PRO A 60 -12.62 6.18 -41.98
C PRO A 60 -13.43 4.89 -42.02
N GLN A 61 -14.56 4.84 -41.31
CA GLN A 61 -15.44 3.66 -41.16
C GLN A 61 -16.70 3.74 -42.00
N GLY A 62 -16.87 4.80 -42.83
CA GLY A 62 -18.05 4.97 -43.68
C GLY A 62 -19.38 5.12 -42.89
N TRP A 63 -19.34 5.23 -41.58
CA TRP A 63 -20.54 5.36 -40.73
C TRP A 63 -21.06 6.79 -40.78
N ARG A 64 -22.16 6.99 -41.48
CA ARG A 64 -22.87 8.26 -41.56
C ARG A 64 -23.99 8.37 -40.51
N GLY A 65 -23.64 8.12 -39.22
CA GLY A 65 -24.58 8.32 -38.12
C GLY A 65 -24.93 9.79 -37.92
N SER A 66 -26.12 10.05 -37.39
CA SER A 66 -26.49 11.39 -36.93
C SER A 66 -25.50 11.86 -35.86
N PRO A 67 -25.11 13.16 -35.80
CA PRO A 67 -24.31 13.69 -34.68
C PRO A 67 -24.89 13.37 -33.33
N TRP A 68 -26.21 13.35 -33.19
CA TRP A 68 -26.92 12.98 -31.96
C TRP A 68 -26.70 11.53 -31.53
N THR A 69 -26.51 10.62 -32.48
CA THR A 69 -26.20 9.21 -32.18
C THR A 69 -24.82 9.08 -31.53
N TRP A 70 -23.81 9.78 -32.09
CA TRP A 70 -22.48 9.79 -31.51
C TRP A 70 -22.44 10.47 -30.12
N ALA A 71 -23.17 11.57 -29.96
CA ALA A 71 -23.31 12.23 -28.65
C ALA A 71 -23.95 11.29 -27.62
N ALA A 72 -25.02 10.58 -27.99
CA ALA A 72 -25.68 9.61 -27.09
C ALA A 72 -24.76 8.42 -26.75
N ILE A 73 -24.00 7.91 -27.73
CA ILE A 73 -23.00 6.85 -27.49
C ILE A 73 -21.91 7.34 -26.52
N ALA A 74 -21.38 8.54 -26.71
CA ALA A 74 -20.36 9.11 -25.83
C ALA A 74 -20.84 9.23 -24.40
N VAL A 75 -22.02 9.82 -24.20
CA VAL A 75 -22.64 10.01 -22.88
C VAL A 75 -22.97 8.66 -22.23
N GLY A 76 -23.60 7.76 -22.98
CA GLY A 76 -23.96 6.43 -22.50
C GLY A 76 -22.73 5.63 -22.07
N ALA A 77 -21.66 5.63 -22.88
CA ALA A 77 -20.42 4.94 -22.56
C ALA A 77 -19.70 5.56 -21.35
N LEU A 78 -19.72 6.90 -21.22
CA LEU A 78 -19.17 7.58 -20.06
C LEU A 78 -19.86 7.15 -18.77
N PHE A 79 -21.21 7.22 -18.74
CA PHE A 79 -21.97 6.80 -17.56
C PHE A 79 -21.79 5.31 -17.25
N ALA A 80 -21.79 4.45 -18.27
CA ALA A 80 -21.59 3.02 -18.10
C ALA A 80 -20.18 2.70 -17.56
N SER A 81 -19.14 3.37 -18.06
CA SER A 81 -17.75 3.19 -17.57
C SER A 81 -17.64 3.59 -16.10
N GLN A 82 -18.22 4.74 -15.71
CA GLN A 82 -18.21 5.20 -14.32
C GLN A 82 -19.04 4.29 -13.41
N ALA A 83 -20.19 3.81 -13.87
CA ALA A 83 -21.02 2.88 -13.11
C ALA A 83 -20.29 1.56 -12.84
N LEU A 84 -19.56 1.03 -13.83
CA LEU A 84 -18.76 -0.18 -13.67
C LEU A 84 -17.62 0.03 -12.68
N TYR A 85 -16.90 1.16 -12.77
CA TYR A 85 -15.84 1.51 -11.84
C TYR A 85 -16.36 1.63 -10.40
N LEU A 86 -17.44 2.40 -10.20
CA LEU A 86 -18.04 2.59 -8.87
C LEU A 86 -18.63 1.30 -8.30
N ALA A 87 -19.25 0.45 -9.13
CA ALA A 87 -19.75 -0.85 -8.72
C ALA A 87 -18.59 -1.76 -8.24
N GLY A 88 -17.49 -1.81 -8.99
CA GLY A 88 -16.29 -2.51 -8.58
C GLY A 88 -15.75 -2.01 -7.25
N LEU A 89 -15.57 -0.70 -7.12
CA LEU A 89 -15.08 -0.07 -5.88
C LEU A 89 -15.99 -0.40 -4.70
N GLY A 90 -17.31 -0.33 -4.88
CA GLY A 90 -18.29 -0.71 -3.84
C GLY A 90 -18.15 -2.16 -3.36
N ILE A 91 -17.88 -3.09 -4.29
CA ILE A 91 -17.67 -4.52 -3.97
C ILE A 91 -16.42 -4.69 -3.08
N THR A 92 -15.30 -4.07 -3.43
CA THR A 92 -14.06 -4.19 -2.64
C THR A 92 -14.15 -3.48 -1.31
N HIS A 93 -14.79 -2.31 -1.21
CA HIS A 93 -15.00 -1.62 0.06
C HIS A 93 -15.84 -2.45 1.03
N LEU A 94 -16.91 -3.11 0.52
CA LEU A 94 -17.73 -3.98 1.36
C LEU A 94 -16.96 -5.23 1.81
N ALA A 95 -16.18 -5.84 0.92
CA ALA A 95 -15.35 -7.00 1.24
C ALA A 95 -14.24 -6.64 2.24
N GLU A 96 -13.62 -5.48 2.07
CA GLU A 96 -12.60 -4.95 2.99
C GLU A 96 -13.16 -4.69 4.38
N ALA A 97 -14.33 -4.05 4.48
CA ALA A 97 -14.94 -3.78 5.78
C ALA A 97 -15.21 -5.06 6.56
N ARG A 98 -15.68 -6.13 5.89
CA ARG A 98 -15.88 -7.46 6.49
C ARG A 98 -14.54 -8.09 6.89
N LEU A 99 -13.55 -8.03 6.00
CA LEU A 99 -12.21 -8.56 6.29
C LEU A 99 -11.57 -7.87 7.48
N ARG A 100 -11.61 -6.55 7.54
CA ARG A 100 -11.05 -5.75 8.63
C ARG A 100 -11.71 -6.08 9.98
N HIS A 101 -13.03 -6.24 10.00
CA HIS A 101 -13.75 -6.67 11.19
C HIS A 101 -13.25 -8.03 11.66
N HIS A 102 -13.22 -9.01 10.78
CA HIS A 102 -12.74 -10.35 11.10
C HIS A 102 -11.25 -10.39 11.53
N LEU A 103 -10.40 -9.59 10.89
CA LEU A 103 -8.99 -9.49 11.30
C LEU A 103 -8.84 -8.89 12.70
N ARG A 104 -9.65 -7.88 13.06
CA ARG A 104 -9.65 -7.30 14.39
C ARG A 104 -10.04 -8.32 15.47
N GLU A 105 -11.09 -9.10 15.23
CA GLU A 105 -11.49 -10.19 16.12
C GLU A 105 -10.33 -11.18 16.29
N ARG A 106 -9.76 -11.68 15.21
CA ARG A 106 -8.62 -12.62 15.26
C ARG A 106 -7.39 -12.05 15.98
N VAL A 107 -7.08 -10.77 15.81
CA VAL A 107 -5.96 -10.11 16.50
C VAL A 107 -6.23 -10.02 18.00
N VAL A 108 -7.47 -9.68 18.41
CA VAL A 108 -7.86 -9.63 19.82
C VAL A 108 -7.81 -11.03 20.44
N ASP A 109 -8.34 -12.03 19.75
CA ASP A 109 -8.33 -13.43 20.22
C ASP A 109 -6.89 -13.94 20.34
N ALA A 110 -6.03 -13.66 19.35
CA ALA A 110 -4.62 -14.03 19.40
C ALA A 110 -3.91 -13.40 20.61
N ILE A 111 -4.08 -12.08 20.84
CA ILE A 111 -3.47 -11.41 22.00
C ILE A 111 -3.99 -11.99 23.31
N SER A 112 -5.30 -12.29 23.38
CA SER A 112 -5.92 -12.86 24.58
C SER A 112 -5.45 -14.27 24.89
N SER A 113 -5.05 -15.02 23.88
CA SER A 113 -4.53 -16.40 24.01
C SER A 113 -3.02 -16.49 24.25
N LEU A 114 -2.28 -15.37 24.12
CA LEU A 114 -0.83 -15.38 24.34
C LEU A 114 -0.48 -15.53 25.84
N PRO A 115 0.69 -16.14 26.16
CA PRO A 115 1.22 -16.16 27.51
C PRO A 115 1.37 -14.75 28.08
N LEU A 116 0.95 -14.54 29.36
CA LEU A 116 0.97 -13.23 30.01
C LEU A 116 2.35 -12.52 29.94
N GLY A 117 3.44 -13.30 30.12
CA GLY A 117 4.80 -12.77 30.00
C GLY A 117 5.13 -12.19 28.62
N ARG A 118 4.52 -12.73 27.56
CA ARG A 118 4.64 -12.18 26.19
C ARG A 118 3.84 -10.89 26.05
N VAL A 119 2.58 -10.89 26.52
CA VAL A 119 1.72 -9.71 26.46
C VAL A 119 2.32 -8.54 27.24
N ALA A 120 2.91 -8.80 28.42
CA ALA A 120 3.54 -7.80 29.26
C ALA A 120 4.78 -7.13 28.61
N GLN A 121 5.42 -7.81 27.67
CA GLN A 121 6.56 -7.26 26.90
C GLN A 121 6.12 -6.40 25.71
N ILE A 122 4.84 -6.47 25.30
CA ILE A 122 4.32 -5.66 24.19
C ILE A 122 3.93 -4.27 24.73
N PRO A 123 4.53 -3.18 24.25
CA PRO A 123 4.12 -1.84 24.65
C PRO A 123 2.63 -1.61 24.34
N HIS A 124 1.89 -0.98 25.26
CA HIS A 124 0.44 -0.73 25.09
C HIS A 124 0.10 0.02 23.80
N GLY A 125 0.97 0.95 23.38
CA GLY A 125 0.83 1.65 22.09
C GLY A 125 0.91 0.71 20.89
N THR A 126 1.72 -0.37 20.96
CA THR A 126 1.87 -1.37 19.91
C THR A 126 0.61 -2.22 19.77
N ILE A 127 -0.01 -2.64 20.89
CA ILE A 127 -1.28 -3.38 20.86
C ILE A 127 -2.37 -2.55 20.18
N ARG A 128 -2.51 -1.27 20.59
CA ARG A 128 -3.47 -0.37 19.93
C ARG A 128 -3.18 -0.21 18.43
N LYS A 129 -1.92 -0.06 18.07
CA LYS A 129 -1.49 0.04 16.67
C LYS A 129 -1.88 -1.20 15.88
N MET A 130 -1.60 -2.41 16.38
CA MET A 130 -1.93 -3.68 15.73
C MET A 130 -3.44 -3.82 15.51
N VAL A 131 -4.26 -3.55 16.53
CA VAL A 131 -5.73 -3.71 16.44
C VAL A 131 -6.38 -2.63 15.56
N CYS A 132 -5.92 -1.39 15.65
CA CYS A 132 -6.59 -0.25 15.00
C CYS A 132 -5.90 0.18 13.69
N ASP A 133 -4.60 0.45 13.76
CA ASP A 133 -3.90 1.12 12.66
C ASP A 133 -3.44 0.12 11.59
N ASP A 134 -2.81 -1.00 11.99
CA ASP A 134 -2.29 -1.99 11.05
C ASP A 134 -3.44 -2.70 10.31
N THR A 135 -4.52 -3.08 11.01
CA THR A 135 -5.71 -3.63 10.33
C THR A 135 -6.38 -2.63 9.38
N THR A 136 -6.29 -1.32 9.67
CA THR A 136 -6.80 -0.28 8.78
C THR A 136 -5.88 -0.04 7.59
N SER A 137 -4.57 -0.19 7.75
CA SER A 137 -3.60 -0.04 6.66
C SER A 137 -3.80 -1.06 5.53
N ILE A 138 -4.41 -2.23 5.81
CA ILE A 138 -4.79 -3.23 4.79
C ILE A 138 -5.87 -2.71 3.84
N HIS A 139 -6.61 -1.65 4.22
CA HIS A 139 -7.66 -1.05 3.42
C HIS A 139 -7.24 -0.76 1.98
N THR A 140 -6.12 -0.05 1.80
CA THR A 140 -5.65 0.33 0.46
C THR A 140 -5.35 -0.89 -0.40
N LEU A 141 -4.74 -1.93 0.18
CA LEU A 141 -4.39 -3.16 -0.52
C LEU A 141 -5.62 -3.90 -1.07
N VAL A 142 -6.71 -3.91 -0.33
CA VAL A 142 -7.92 -4.67 -0.69
C VAL A 142 -8.94 -3.81 -1.41
N ALA A 143 -9.18 -2.58 -0.95
CA ALA A 143 -10.22 -1.72 -1.48
C ALA A 143 -9.83 -0.98 -2.76
N HIS A 144 -8.61 -0.45 -2.83
CA HIS A 144 -8.20 0.45 -3.91
C HIS A 144 -7.30 -0.21 -4.96
N VAL A 145 -6.27 -0.96 -4.53
CA VAL A 145 -5.28 -1.52 -5.46
C VAL A 145 -5.92 -2.32 -6.61
N PRO A 146 -6.92 -3.21 -6.39
CA PRO A 146 -7.50 -3.99 -7.48
C PRO A 146 -8.20 -3.12 -8.53
N GLY A 147 -8.93 -2.09 -8.10
CA GLY A 147 -9.64 -1.17 -9.00
C GLY A 147 -8.72 -0.20 -9.69
N ASP A 148 -7.97 0.57 -8.91
CA ASP A 148 -7.16 1.69 -9.42
C ASP A 148 -5.97 1.21 -10.23
N ALA A 149 -5.27 0.15 -9.81
CA ALA A 149 -4.18 -0.43 -10.58
C ALA A 149 -4.67 -1.02 -11.90
N THR A 150 -5.79 -1.76 -11.88
CA THR A 150 -6.37 -2.31 -13.11
C THR A 150 -6.82 -1.21 -14.05
N ASN A 151 -7.52 -0.19 -13.54
CA ASN A 151 -7.94 0.96 -14.33
C ASN A 151 -6.74 1.67 -14.98
N ALA A 152 -5.70 1.97 -14.20
CA ALA A 152 -4.52 2.66 -14.70
C ALA A 152 -3.78 1.84 -15.77
N VAL A 153 -3.59 0.53 -15.56
CA VAL A 153 -2.90 -0.34 -16.51
C VAL A 153 -3.73 -0.53 -17.79
N VAL A 154 -5.02 -0.84 -17.64
CA VAL A 154 -5.90 -1.07 -18.81
C VAL A 154 -6.09 0.21 -19.61
N MET A 155 -6.29 1.35 -18.95
CA MET A 155 -6.41 2.64 -19.64
C MET A 155 -5.13 3.04 -20.34
N ALA A 156 -3.96 2.82 -19.74
CA ALA A 156 -2.68 3.08 -20.39
C ALA A 156 -2.49 2.19 -21.63
N ALA A 157 -2.76 0.89 -21.52
CA ALA A 157 -2.63 -0.04 -22.63
C ALA A 157 -3.66 0.23 -23.73
N ALA A 158 -4.95 0.31 -23.38
CA ALA A 158 -6.02 0.54 -24.34
C ALA A 158 -5.96 1.94 -24.96
N GLY A 159 -5.65 2.97 -24.16
CA GLY A 159 -5.45 4.33 -24.66
C GLY A 159 -4.29 4.43 -25.65
N THR A 160 -3.15 3.82 -25.33
CA THR A 160 -2.00 3.77 -26.25
C THR A 160 -2.33 2.99 -27.52
N ALA A 161 -2.98 1.82 -27.38
CA ALA A 161 -3.40 1.02 -28.54
C ALA A 161 -4.40 1.80 -29.42
N TYR A 162 -5.33 2.51 -28.80
CA TYR A 162 -6.28 3.36 -29.52
C TYR A 162 -5.61 4.52 -30.26
N LEU A 163 -4.63 5.21 -29.63
CA LEU A 163 -3.86 6.24 -30.30
C LEU A 163 -3.05 5.69 -31.48
N LEU A 164 -2.40 4.53 -31.32
CA LEU A 164 -1.67 3.85 -32.39
C LEU A 164 -2.59 3.44 -33.55
N TRP A 165 -3.80 3.01 -33.25
CA TRP A 165 -4.81 2.68 -34.26
C TRP A 165 -5.33 3.92 -34.97
N THR A 166 -5.47 5.04 -34.27
CA THR A 166 -5.95 6.31 -34.83
C THR A 166 -4.94 6.93 -35.76
N ASP A 167 -3.70 7.11 -35.33
CA ASP A 167 -2.54 7.49 -36.12
C ASP A 167 -1.24 7.03 -35.45
N TRP A 168 -0.65 5.97 -35.98
CA TRP A 168 0.55 5.37 -35.39
C TRP A 168 1.76 6.32 -35.40
N ARG A 169 1.84 7.23 -36.38
CA ARG A 169 2.98 8.17 -36.51
C ARG A 169 2.94 9.19 -35.38
N LEU A 170 1.80 9.83 -35.18
CA LEU A 170 1.58 10.81 -34.12
C LEU A 170 1.70 10.13 -32.73
N ALA A 171 1.16 8.91 -32.59
CA ALA A 171 1.26 8.14 -31.37
C ALA A 171 2.72 7.78 -31.04
N CYS A 172 3.50 7.28 -32.01
CA CYS A 172 4.91 6.96 -31.80
C CYS A 172 5.73 8.21 -31.44
N ALA A 173 5.46 9.37 -32.05
CA ALA A 173 6.15 10.62 -31.72
C ALA A 173 5.87 11.03 -30.25
N LEU A 174 4.62 10.95 -29.82
CA LEU A 174 4.21 11.29 -28.46
C LEU A 174 4.73 10.30 -27.41
N VAL A 175 4.52 9.00 -27.63
CA VAL A 175 5.00 7.96 -26.72
C VAL A 175 6.52 7.93 -26.66
N GLY A 176 7.19 8.13 -27.80
CA GLY A 176 8.65 8.21 -27.86
C GLY A 176 9.19 9.34 -27.00
N LEU A 177 8.55 10.51 -26.99
CA LEU A 177 8.93 11.62 -26.10
C LEU A 177 8.80 11.23 -24.61
N TRP A 178 7.71 10.56 -24.23
CA TRP A 178 7.52 10.12 -22.84
C TRP A 178 8.51 9.04 -22.42
N VAL A 179 8.79 8.08 -23.30
CA VAL A 179 9.82 7.06 -23.05
C VAL A 179 11.20 7.67 -22.88
N LEU A 180 11.55 8.68 -23.69
CA LEU A 180 12.81 9.41 -23.53
C LEU A 180 12.86 10.17 -22.19
N ALA A 181 11.78 10.86 -21.82
CA ALA A 181 11.69 11.60 -20.57
C ALA A 181 11.78 10.66 -19.35
N LEU A 182 11.07 9.53 -19.38
CA LEU A 182 11.12 8.50 -18.33
C LEU A 182 12.49 7.84 -18.27
N GLY A 183 13.08 7.51 -19.42
CA GLY A 183 14.44 6.93 -19.49
C GLY A 183 15.50 7.85 -18.90
N ALA A 184 15.46 9.13 -19.24
CA ALA A 184 16.36 10.13 -18.66
C ALA A 184 16.19 10.27 -17.14
N MET A 185 14.96 10.21 -16.64
CA MET A 185 14.68 10.20 -15.20
C MET A 185 15.25 8.95 -14.54
N LEU A 186 14.98 7.75 -15.06
CA LEU A 186 15.47 6.49 -14.50
C LEU A 186 17.00 6.43 -14.47
N LEU A 187 17.67 6.90 -15.52
CA LEU A 187 19.12 7.01 -15.55
C LEU A 187 19.64 7.96 -14.47
N THR A 188 18.96 9.08 -14.22
CA THR A 188 19.33 10.01 -13.15
C THR A 188 19.13 9.41 -11.77
N LEU A 189 18.00 8.71 -11.56
CA LEU A 189 17.68 8.09 -10.27
C LEU A 189 18.53 6.86 -9.97
N SER A 190 18.99 6.11 -10.96
CA SER A 190 19.84 4.93 -10.74
C SER A 190 21.19 5.27 -10.07
N GLY A 191 21.69 6.49 -10.26
CA GLY A 191 22.87 6.99 -9.58
C GLY A 191 22.67 7.43 -8.12
N LEU A 192 21.43 7.37 -7.60
CA LEU A 192 21.07 7.88 -6.27
C LEU A 192 20.86 6.79 -5.21
N SER A 193 21.02 5.51 -5.56
CA SER A 193 20.75 4.39 -4.65
C SER A 193 21.46 4.49 -3.30
N GLY A 194 22.78 4.76 -3.32
CA GLY A 194 23.56 4.89 -2.10
C GLY A 194 23.18 6.11 -1.24
N ILE A 195 22.70 7.19 -1.86
CA ILE A 195 22.23 8.38 -1.11
C ILE A 195 20.86 8.08 -0.49
N THR A 196 19.99 7.37 -1.20
CA THR A 196 18.67 6.98 -0.70
C THR A 196 18.77 6.07 0.51
N GLU A 197 19.71 5.11 0.49
CA GLU A 197 19.98 4.23 1.63
C GLU A 197 20.50 5.01 2.84
N ARG A 198 21.50 5.89 2.64
CA ARG A 198 22.03 6.74 3.71
C ARG A 198 20.98 7.70 4.28
N PHE A 199 20.13 8.26 3.43
CA PHE A 199 19.01 9.11 3.85
C PHE A 199 18.03 8.32 4.72
N GLY A 200 17.65 7.10 4.32
CA GLY A 200 16.78 6.22 5.12
C GLY A 200 17.39 5.85 6.47
N ALA A 201 18.70 5.53 6.51
CA ALA A 201 19.42 5.25 7.76
C ALA A 201 19.44 6.48 8.69
N ALA A 202 19.71 7.67 8.16
CA ALA A 202 19.71 8.91 8.95
C ALA A 202 18.31 9.28 9.47
N GLN A 203 17.26 9.00 8.70
CA GLN A 203 15.87 9.18 9.15
C GLN A 203 15.55 8.26 10.34
N THR A 204 15.95 7.00 10.27
CA THR A 204 15.77 6.04 11.36
C THR A 204 16.58 6.46 12.60
N ALA A 205 17.82 6.90 12.43
CA ALA A 205 18.65 7.38 13.53
C ALA A 205 18.06 8.63 14.22
N LEU A 206 17.51 9.57 13.43
CA LEU A 206 16.82 10.74 13.98
C LEU A 206 15.56 10.35 14.76
N ALA A 207 14.76 9.41 14.22
CA ALA A 207 13.58 8.90 14.92
C ALA A 207 13.95 8.26 16.26
N ALA A 208 14.99 7.40 16.28
CA ALA A 208 15.48 6.75 17.50
C ALA A 208 15.99 7.78 18.53
N ALA A 209 16.78 8.74 18.10
CA ALA A 209 17.28 9.81 18.98
C ALA A 209 16.16 10.70 19.52
N THR A 210 15.07 10.87 18.76
CA THR A 210 13.88 11.61 19.20
C THR A 210 13.15 10.87 20.31
N VAL A 211 12.94 9.54 20.14
CA VAL A 211 12.31 8.69 21.15
C VAL A 211 13.15 8.66 22.42
N GLU A 212 14.47 8.42 22.31
CA GLU A 212 15.40 8.44 23.45
C GLU A 212 15.31 9.75 24.23
N MET A 213 15.26 10.88 23.54
CA MET A 213 15.14 12.20 24.17
C MET A 213 13.79 12.41 24.86
N LEU A 214 12.70 11.89 24.28
CA LEU A 214 11.35 12.00 24.87
C LEU A 214 11.17 11.08 26.09
N GLU A 215 11.65 9.86 26.01
CA GLU A 215 11.60 8.89 27.13
C GLU A 215 12.47 9.36 28.30
N GLY A 216 13.67 9.87 28.01
CA GLY A 216 14.60 10.37 29.01
C GLY A 216 14.33 11.81 29.47
N ILE A 217 13.22 12.45 29.09
CA ILE A 217 13.00 13.88 29.37
C ILE A 217 12.87 14.19 30.87
N LYS A 218 12.40 13.22 31.66
CA LYS A 218 12.25 13.36 33.13
C LYS A 218 13.62 13.38 33.81
N GLU A 219 14.50 12.47 33.42
CA GLU A 219 15.86 12.36 33.89
C GLU A 219 16.71 13.58 33.45
N ILE A 220 16.57 13.98 32.18
CA ILE A 220 17.23 15.19 31.65
C ILE A 220 16.84 16.42 32.44
N LYS A 221 15.54 16.60 32.78
CA LYS A 221 15.06 17.73 33.58
C LYS A 221 15.44 17.62 35.06
N GLY A 222 15.42 16.40 35.62
CA GLY A 222 15.68 16.16 37.02
C GLY A 222 17.16 16.33 37.40
N PHE A 223 18.07 15.85 36.54
CA PHE A 223 19.51 15.86 36.81
C PHE A 223 20.28 16.95 36.06
N GLN A 224 19.61 17.80 35.27
CA GLN A 224 20.22 18.80 34.38
C GLN A 224 21.25 18.18 33.42
N ALA A 225 21.15 16.86 33.15
CA ALA A 225 22.05 16.07 32.31
C ALA A 225 21.75 16.33 30.82
N THR A 226 21.80 17.59 30.39
CA THR A 226 21.32 18.05 29.08
C THR A 226 22.24 17.72 27.91
N ASP A 227 23.53 17.39 28.14
CA ASP A 227 24.51 17.49 27.06
C ASP A 227 24.58 16.24 26.16
N ALA A 228 24.53 15.02 26.68
CA ALA A 228 24.73 13.82 25.87
C ALA A 228 23.55 13.51 24.93
N SER A 229 22.33 13.43 25.44
CA SER A 229 21.13 13.14 24.62
C SER A 229 20.83 14.29 23.65
N ARG A 230 21.03 15.54 24.08
CA ARG A 230 20.89 16.72 23.22
C ARG A 230 21.93 16.71 22.08
N THR A 231 23.16 16.28 22.38
CA THR A 231 24.23 16.19 21.39
C THR A 231 23.92 15.12 20.35
N ARG A 232 23.47 13.90 20.76
CA ARG A 232 23.05 12.84 19.84
C ARG A 232 21.91 13.27 18.95
N PHE A 233 20.85 13.86 19.52
CA PHE A 233 19.73 14.38 18.74
C PHE A 233 20.18 15.47 17.75
N SER A 234 21.02 16.42 18.20
CA SER A 234 21.55 17.48 17.34
C SER A 234 22.42 16.93 16.20
N GLN A 235 23.24 15.91 16.45
CA GLN A 235 24.05 15.26 15.43
C GLN A 235 23.15 14.53 14.42
N ALA A 236 22.21 13.68 14.89
CA ALA A 236 21.28 12.97 14.02
C ALA A 236 20.42 13.93 13.17
N ARG A 237 19.97 15.04 13.76
CA ARG A 237 19.25 16.09 13.03
C ARG A 237 20.10 16.74 11.94
N THR A 238 21.36 17.05 12.25
CA THR A 238 22.28 17.71 11.31
C THR A 238 22.63 16.77 10.15
N GLU A 239 22.89 15.51 10.46
CA GLU A 239 23.16 14.48 9.45
C GLU A 239 21.94 14.25 8.55
N PHE A 240 20.77 14.06 9.12
CA PHE A 240 19.52 13.92 8.37
C PHE A 240 19.25 15.15 7.48
N SER A 241 19.43 16.37 8.02
CA SER A 241 19.24 17.60 7.24
C SER A 241 20.22 17.71 6.07
N SER A 242 21.50 17.37 6.27
CA SER A 242 22.51 17.40 5.20
C SER A 242 22.24 16.37 4.10
N LEU A 243 21.87 15.16 4.49
CA LEU A 243 21.51 14.09 3.55
C LEU A 243 20.18 14.38 2.83
N SER A 244 19.20 14.99 3.52
CA SER A 244 17.98 15.46 2.90
C SER A 244 18.25 16.50 1.81
N TYR A 245 19.10 17.47 2.11
CA TYR A 245 19.49 18.47 1.12
C TYR A 245 20.23 17.86 -0.07
N GLU A 246 21.16 16.95 0.17
CA GLU A 246 21.89 16.23 -0.88
C GLU A 246 20.93 15.42 -1.75
N TRP A 247 20.01 14.66 -1.13
CA TRP A 247 19.00 13.85 -1.82
C TRP A 247 18.09 14.73 -2.68
N VAL A 248 17.52 15.79 -2.12
CA VAL A 248 16.63 16.72 -2.84
C VAL A 248 17.36 17.44 -3.96
N SER A 249 18.61 17.89 -3.74
CA SER A 249 19.37 18.63 -4.76
C SER A 249 19.71 17.77 -5.97
N ARG A 250 19.95 16.48 -5.77
CA ARG A 250 20.28 15.53 -6.85
C ARG A 250 19.04 14.96 -7.52
N SER A 251 18.05 14.48 -6.74
CA SER A 251 16.82 13.88 -7.29
C SER A 251 15.85 14.94 -7.80
N GLY A 252 15.78 16.10 -7.17
CA GLY A 252 14.78 17.13 -7.43
C GLY A 252 14.82 17.66 -8.85
N LYS A 253 16.01 17.81 -9.46
CA LYS A 253 16.14 18.25 -10.85
C LYS A 253 15.50 17.27 -11.83
N ALA A 254 15.76 15.97 -11.67
CA ALA A 254 15.20 14.93 -12.52
C ALA A 254 13.68 14.79 -12.34
N ILE A 255 13.22 14.79 -11.10
CA ILE A 255 11.79 14.73 -10.77
C ILE A 255 11.07 15.98 -11.30
N SER A 256 11.64 17.18 -11.12
CA SER A 256 11.06 18.43 -11.63
C SER A 256 11.01 18.46 -13.15
N ALA A 257 12.06 18.00 -13.85
CA ALA A 257 12.08 17.92 -15.30
C ALA A 257 11.02 16.95 -15.82
N MET A 258 10.90 15.75 -15.24
CA MET A 258 9.85 14.80 -15.60
C MET A 258 8.46 15.37 -15.33
N THR A 259 8.23 15.94 -14.15
CA THR A 259 6.94 16.57 -13.82
C THR A 259 6.59 17.68 -14.80
N ALA A 260 7.58 18.48 -15.23
CA ALA A 260 7.37 19.52 -16.24
C ALA A 260 6.97 18.96 -17.60
N VAL A 261 7.57 17.83 -18.03
CA VAL A 261 7.22 17.15 -19.30
C VAL A 261 5.82 16.56 -19.25
N LEU A 262 5.44 15.98 -18.10
CA LEU A 262 4.14 15.32 -17.92
C LEU A 262 3.00 16.29 -17.51
N ARG A 263 3.29 17.58 -17.32
CA ARG A 263 2.25 18.57 -17.02
C ARG A 263 1.21 18.65 -18.14
N PRO A 264 -0.08 18.79 -17.81
CA PRO A 264 -1.14 18.91 -18.81
C PRO A 264 -0.88 20.00 -19.85
N SER A 265 -0.34 21.15 -19.45
CA SER A 265 0.04 22.23 -20.37
C SER A 265 1.13 21.84 -21.36
N THR A 266 2.16 21.12 -20.91
CA THR A 266 3.26 20.65 -21.77
C THR A 266 2.76 19.57 -22.72
N VAL A 267 2.00 18.60 -22.22
CA VAL A 267 1.39 17.53 -23.04
C VAL A 267 0.47 18.15 -24.09
N PHE A 268 -0.42 19.06 -23.71
CA PHE A 268 -1.31 19.76 -24.62
C PHE A 268 -0.55 20.52 -25.70
N THR A 269 0.48 21.30 -25.33
CA THR A 269 1.29 22.06 -26.26
C THR A 269 2.06 21.14 -27.21
N THR A 270 2.62 20.05 -26.71
CA THR A 270 3.32 19.05 -27.53
C THR A 270 2.38 18.42 -28.55
N VAL A 271 1.19 17.99 -28.11
CA VAL A 271 0.17 17.44 -29.02
C VAL A 271 -0.25 18.49 -30.06
N ALA A 272 -0.45 19.77 -29.66
CA ALA A 272 -0.83 20.83 -30.57
C ALA A 272 0.25 21.06 -31.66
N VAL A 273 1.52 21.14 -31.27
CA VAL A 273 2.62 21.32 -32.24
C VAL A 273 2.72 20.11 -33.17
N LEU A 274 2.65 18.89 -32.64
CA LEU A 274 2.68 17.68 -33.47
C LEU A 274 1.44 17.61 -34.40
N ALA A 275 0.25 17.93 -33.88
CA ALA A 275 -0.98 17.96 -34.67
C ALA A 275 -0.88 18.95 -35.85
N VAL A 276 -0.41 20.19 -35.62
CA VAL A 276 -0.19 21.19 -36.69
C VAL A 276 0.83 20.67 -37.71
N LEU A 277 1.94 20.11 -37.25
CA LEU A 277 2.98 19.58 -38.13
C LEU A 277 2.44 18.44 -39.00
N PHE A 278 1.74 17.47 -38.42
CA PHE A 278 1.28 16.28 -39.13
C PHE A 278 0.08 16.57 -40.05
N THR A 279 -0.81 17.47 -39.63
CA THR A 279 -1.92 17.92 -40.49
C THR A 279 -1.46 18.79 -41.66
N SER A 280 -0.48 19.68 -41.46
CA SER A 280 0.08 20.49 -42.55
C SER A 280 0.79 19.68 -43.62
N GLN A 281 1.33 18.51 -43.26
CA GLN A 281 1.93 17.55 -44.22
C GLN A 281 0.88 16.63 -44.87
N GLY A 282 -0.40 16.74 -44.47
CA GLY A 282 -1.44 15.84 -44.97
C GLY A 282 -1.35 14.40 -44.45
N TRP A 283 -0.55 14.16 -43.38
CA TRP A 283 -0.35 12.82 -42.83
C TRP A 283 -1.49 12.38 -41.96
N THR A 284 -2.08 13.29 -41.19
CA THR A 284 -3.14 13.04 -40.23
C THR A 284 -4.33 13.97 -40.46
N PRO A 285 -5.58 13.48 -40.58
CA PRO A 285 -6.74 14.35 -40.67
C PRO A 285 -6.97 15.08 -39.33
N LEU A 286 -7.53 16.32 -39.42
CA LEU A 286 -7.69 17.17 -38.26
C LEU A 286 -8.58 16.52 -37.16
N SER A 287 -9.64 15.82 -37.58
CA SER A 287 -10.52 15.08 -36.65
C SER A 287 -9.78 14.01 -35.83
N ALA A 288 -8.77 13.35 -36.43
CA ALA A 288 -7.98 12.32 -35.76
C ALA A 288 -7.04 12.88 -34.67
N THR A 289 -6.77 14.19 -34.66
CA THR A 289 -5.92 14.80 -33.62
C THR A 289 -6.65 15.00 -32.30
N LEU A 290 -7.98 15.10 -32.29
CA LEU A 290 -8.76 15.36 -31.08
C LEU A 290 -8.59 14.29 -29.98
N PRO A 291 -8.63 12.97 -30.28
CA PRO A 291 -8.37 11.94 -29.28
C PRO A 291 -6.99 12.09 -28.62
N PHE A 292 -5.97 12.57 -29.36
CA PHE A 292 -4.65 12.77 -28.79
C PHE A 292 -4.63 13.83 -27.69
N PHE A 293 -5.38 14.92 -27.86
CA PHE A 293 -5.48 15.94 -26.81
C PHE A 293 -6.10 15.41 -25.53
N LEU A 294 -7.05 14.48 -25.63
CA LEU A 294 -7.80 13.99 -24.47
C LEU A 294 -7.13 12.77 -23.83
N VAL A 295 -6.81 11.75 -24.62
CA VAL A 295 -6.19 10.52 -24.12
C VAL A 295 -4.77 10.79 -23.62
N ALA A 296 -4.00 11.62 -24.33
CA ALA A 296 -2.64 11.95 -23.92
C ALA A 296 -2.57 12.68 -22.57
N LEU A 297 -3.60 13.42 -22.18
CA LEU A 297 -3.64 14.07 -20.85
C LEU A 297 -3.86 13.05 -19.72
N GLY A 298 -4.62 11.98 -19.96
CA GLY A 298 -4.93 10.95 -18.95
C GLY A 298 -3.82 9.92 -18.75
N LEU A 299 -3.00 9.63 -19.76
CA LEU A 299 -1.96 8.59 -19.67
C LEU A 299 -0.90 8.88 -18.59
N PRO A 300 -0.33 10.09 -18.47
CA PRO A 300 0.60 10.41 -17.39
C PRO A 300 -0.01 10.33 -16.00
N GLU A 301 -1.28 10.68 -15.84
CA GLU A 301 -2.01 10.59 -14.57
C GLU A 301 -2.14 9.13 -14.11
N GLY A 302 -2.43 8.20 -15.02
CA GLY A 302 -2.43 6.75 -14.73
C GLY A 302 -1.07 6.26 -14.21
N LEU A 303 0.04 6.73 -14.78
CA LEU A 303 1.38 6.41 -14.30
C LEU A 303 1.62 6.95 -12.88
N MET A 304 1.21 8.18 -12.59
CA MET A 304 1.34 8.77 -11.25
C MET A 304 0.48 8.01 -10.21
N THR A 305 -0.71 7.57 -10.59
CA THR A 305 -1.56 6.71 -9.76
C THR A 305 -0.85 5.40 -9.42
N LEU A 306 -0.23 4.72 -10.39
CA LEU A 306 0.52 3.48 -10.14
C LEU A 306 1.70 3.69 -9.19
N ILE A 307 2.46 4.79 -9.35
CA ILE A 307 3.58 5.13 -8.44
C ILE A 307 3.07 5.34 -7.01
N GLY A 308 1.99 6.11 -6.82
CA GLY A 308 1.37 6.33 -5.53
C GLY A 308 0.86 5.04 -4.89
N LEU A 309 0.22 4.17 -5.68
CA LEU A 309 -0.25 2.86 -5.20
C LEU A 309 0.90 1.95 -4.76
N MET A 310 2.05 1.97 -5.44
CA MET A 310 3.21 1.17 -5.02
C MET A 310 3.69 1.53 -3.62
N GLN A 311 3.73 2.81 -3.27
CA GLN A 311 4.10 3.27 -1.93
C GLN A 311 3.10 2.78 -0.88
N HIS A 312 1.80 2.99 -1.11
CA HIS A 312 0.74 2.52 -0.21
C HIS A 312 0.69 0.98 -0.10
N MET A 313 0.97 0.27 -1.19
CA MET A 313 1.11 -1.19 -1.16
C MET A 313 2.25 -1.66 -0.26
N TYR A 314 3.39 -0.96 -0.28
CA TYR A 314 4.51 -1.29 0.59
C TYR A 314 4.11 -1.12 2.07
N GLU A 315 3.54 0.02 2.44
CA GLU A 315 3.07 0.30 3.80
C GLU A 315 2.01 -0.73 4.26
N SER A 316 1.03 -1.03 3.40
CA SER A 316 -0.01 -2.02 3.68
C SER A 316 0.55 -3.44 3.85
N ARG A 317 1.55 -3.83 3.05
CA ARG A 317 2.22 -5.13 3.19
C ARG A 317 2.99 -5.24 4.50
N MET A 318 3.70 -4.18 4.91
CA MET A 318 4.40 -4.17 6.19
C MET A 318 3.43 -4.32 7.37
N ALA A 319 2.30 -3.60 7.36
CA ALA A 319 1.26 -3.72 8.37
C ALA A 319 0.63 -5.13 8.39
N ALA A 320 0.36 -5.69 7.21
CA ALA A 320 -0.17 -7.04 7.08
C ALA A 320 0.83 -8.10 7.58
N GLN A 321 2.13 -7.90 7.35
CA GLN A 321 3.16 -8.81 7.87
C GLN A 321 3.19 -8.82 9.40
N VAL A 322 3.17 -7.64 10.04
CA VAL A 322 3.09 -7.54 11.52
C VAL A 322 1.87 -8.26 12.06
N THR A 323 0.71 -8.13 11.40
CA THR A 323 -0.51 -8.84 11.77
C THR A 323 -0.36 -10.36 11.58
N ALA A 324 0.24 -10.78 10.48
CA ALA A 324 0.49 -12.20 10.18
C ALA A 324 1.43 -12.85 11.21
N ASP A 325 2.51 -12.15 11.55
CA ASP A 325 3.50 -12.61 12.53
C ASP A 325 2.85 -12.79 13.93
N LEU A 326 1.98 -11.86 14.33
CA LEU A 326 1.22 -11.99 15.57
C LEU A 326 0.29 -13.23 15.56
N LEU A 327 -0.47 -13.40 14.47
CA LEU A 327 -1.40 -14.51 14.30
C LEU A 327 -0.71 -15.88 14.16
N SER A 328 0.58 -15.90 13.90
CA SER A 328 1.40 -17.11 13.82
C SER A 328 1.99 -17.53 15.17
N GLN A 329 1.84 -16.71 16.22
CA GLN A 329 2.35 -17.06 17.54
C GLN A 329 1.50 -18.16 18.18
N PRO A 330 2.12 -19.18 18.80
CA PRO A 330 1.39 -20.24 19.45
C PRO A 330 0.63 -19.70 20.67
N PRO A 331 -0.64 -20.11 20.87
CA PRO A 331 -1.40 -19.75 22.05
C PRO A 331 -0.79 -20.41 23.29
N MET A 332 -1.13 -19.88 24.46
CA MET A 332 -0.81 -20.53 25.74
C MET A 332 -1.50 -21.89 25.79
N PRO A 333 -0.78 -22.96 26.13
CA PRO A 333 -1.40 -24.28 26.29
C PRO A 333 -2.51 -24.24 27.34
N GLU A 334 -3.68 -24.75 26.99
CA GLU A 334 -4.78 -24.93 27.95
C GLU A 334 -4.54 -26.14 28.81
N GLY A 335 -4.95 -26.05 30.09
CA GLY A 335 -4.92 -27.18 31.00
C GLY A 335 -5.92 -28.26 30.58
N THR A 336 -5.67 -29.50 31.02
CA THR A 336 -6.51 -30.67 30.71
C THR A 336 -7.69 -30.87 31.68
N HIS A 337 -7.75 -30.09 32.77
CA HIS A 337 -8.80 -30.18 33.79
C HIS A 337 -9.90 -29.16 33.50
N GLY A 338 -11.13 -29.64 33.36
CA GLY A 338 -12.32 -28.79 33.17
C GLY A 338 -12.79 -28.14 34.49
N ASP A 339 -13.65 -27.14 34.35
CA ASP A 339 -14.27 -26.44 35.46
C ASP A 339 -14.99 -27.41 36.40
N GLY A 340 -14.50 -27.58 37.62
CA GLY A 340 -15.25 -28.23 38.71
C GLY A 340 -14.70 -29.52 39.32
N GLU A 341 -13.55 -30.04 38.89
CA GLU A 341 -12.96 -31.27 39.45
C GLU A 341 -11.88 -31.02 40.55
N GLY A 342 -11.80 -29.83 41.10
CA GLY A 342 -10.86 -29.51 42.19
C GLY A 342 -11.41 -29.79 43.59
N PRO A 343 -10.53 -30.09 44.57
CA PRO A 343 -10.94 -30.47 45.92
C PRO A 343 -11.67 -29.38 46.72
N ALA A 344 -11.54 -28.10 46.37
CA ALA A 344 -12.32 -26.98 46.93
C ALA A 344 -12.26 -25.74 46.03
N PRO A 345 -13.38 -25.01 45.82
CA PRO A 345 -13.37 -23.76 45.05
C PRO A 345 -12.43 -22.72 45.70
N GLY A 346 -11.48 -22.19 44.91
CA GLY A 346 -10.54 -21.16 45.36
C GLY A 346 -9.26 -21.64 46.02
N ARG A 347 -9.02 -22.95 46.13
CA ARG A 347 -7.73 -23.53 46.54
C ARG A 347 -6.78 -23.55 45.35
N VAL A 348 -5.52 -23.17 45.58
CA VAL A 348 -4.44 -23.22 44.58
C VAL A 348 -3.31 -24.08 45.13
N ASP A 349 -3.07 -25.21 44.50
CA ASP A 349 -1.94 -26.08 44.76
C ASP A 349 -0.89 -25.93 43.68
N VAL A 350 0.34 -25.61 44.06
CA VAL A 350 1.49 -25.49 43.17
C VAL A 350 2.46 -26.58 43.55
N GLU A 351 2.75 -27.50 42.62
CA GLU A 351 3.57 -28.68 42.86
C GLU A 351 4.76 -28.71 41.90
N ASP A 352 5.98 -28.67 42.43
CA ASP A 352 7.27 -28.80 41.74
C ASP A 352 7.39 -27.96 40.46
N VAL A 353 6.91 -26.70 40.50
CA VAL A 353 6.88 -25.81 39.36
C VAL A 353 8.27 -25.25 39.08
N THR A 354 8.80 -25.58 37.93
CA THR A 354 10.02 -24.97 37.34
C THR A 354 9.63 -24.12 36.16
N PHE A 355 10.07 -22.85 36.11
CA PHE A 355 9.70 -21.91 35.05
C PHE A 355 10.91 -21.10 34.59
N SER A 356 10.96 -20.86 33.28
CA SER A 356 11.95 -20.01 32.61
C SER A 356 11.26 -19.09 31.61
N TYR A 357 11.62 -17.81 31.58
CA TYR A 357 11.23 -16.90 30.49
C TYR A 357 12.01 -17.19 29.19
N GLU A 358 13.29 -17.59 29.35
CA GLU A 358 14.15 -17.97 28.23
C GLU A 358 14.69 -19.39 28.46
N ALA A 359 14.84 -20.15 27.38
CA ALA A 359 15.36 -21.52 27.46
C ALA A 359 16.76 -21.53 28.13
N GLY A 360 16.92 -22.31 29.21
CA GLY A 360 18.19 -22.46 29.92
C GLY A 360 18.42 -21.48 31.08
N SER A 361 17.50 -20.58 31.38
CA SER A 361 17.60 -19.63 32.51
C SER A 361 16.38 -19.74 33.44
N PRO A 362 16.26 -20.80 34.28
CA PRO A 362 15.12 -20.98 35.14
C PRO A 362 15.06 -19.90 36.22
N VAL A 363 13.86 -19.29 36.37
CA VAL A 363 13.55 -18.27 37.41
C VAL A 363 12.87 -18.93 38.62
N LEU A 364 12.12 -19.99 38.40
CA LEU A 364 11.54 -20.84 39.47
C LEU A 364 12.15 -22.22 39.36
N HIS A 365 12.51 -22.79 40.53
CA HIS A 365 13.19 -24.05 40.65
C HIS A 365 12.41 -24.95 41.59
N GLY A 366 11.54 -25.82 41.10
CA GLY A 366 10.83 -26.80 41.92
C GLY A 366 9.97 -26.16 43.02
N LEU A 367 9.26 -25.06 42.73
CA LEU A 367 8.44 -24.37 43.72
C LEU A 367 7.17 -25.16 44.04
N SER A 368 6.93 -25.41 45.34
CA SER A 368 5.71 -26.06 45.82
C SER A 368 5.12 -25.29 46.99
N PHE A 369 3.81 -24.99 46.91
CA PHE A 369 3.04 -24.41 48.02
C PHE A 369 1.54 -24.60 47.78
N THR A 370 0.74 -24.42 48.86
CA THR A 370 -0.71 -24.41 48.78
C THR A 370 -1.23 -23.08 49.30
N ALA A 371 -2.16 -22.47 48.55
CA ALA A 371 -2.93 -21.31 48.98
C ALA A 371 -4.37 -21.75 49.30
N GLU A 372 -4.78 -21.66 50.57
CA GLU A 372 -6.11 -22.08 51.03
C GLU A 372 -7.17 -21.03 50.65
N PRO A 373 -8.43 -21.47 50.43
CA PRO A 373 -9.54 -20.56 50.14
C PRO A 373 -9.73 -19.53 51.27
N GLY A 374 -9.98 -18.27 50.88
CA GLY A 374 -10.24 -17.17 51.82
C GLY A 374 -9.00 -16.64 52.54
N THR A 375 -7.81 -17.14 52.21
CA THR A 375 -6.52 -16.65 52.76
C THR A 375 -5.82 -15.72 51.76
N VAL A 376 -4.90 -14.90 52.28
CA VAL A 376 -4.00 -14.09 51.47
C VAL A 376 -2.60 -14.70 51.54
N THR A 377 -2.08 -15.18 50.41
CA THR A 377 -0.73 -15.73 50.31
C THR A 377 0.16 -14.75 49.56
N ALA A 378 1.26 -14.30 50.19
CA ALA A 378 2.23 -13.39 49.56
C ALA A 378 3.42 -14.20 49.03
N LEU A 379 3.71 -14.06 47.75
CA LEU A 379 4.95 -14.54 47.12
C LEU A 379 5.99 -13.44 47.16
N VAL A 380 7.14 -13.68 47.81
CA VAL A 380 8.23 -12.73 47.95
C VAL A 380 9.53 -13.32 47.41
N GLY A 381 10.35 -12.48 46.80
CA GLY A 381 11.63 -12.91 46.25
C GLY A 381 12.44 -11.72 45.73
N PRO A 382 13.69 -11.94 45.31
CA PRO A 382 14.49 -10.91 44.66
C PRO A 382 13.85 -10.54 43.31
N SER A 383 13.95 -9.24 42.97
CA SER A 383 13.47 -8.71 41.69
C SER A 383 14.54 -8.89 40.62
#